data_a83b4896a5bb4aadde63985921629f95
#
_entry.id   a83b4896a5bb4aadde63985921629f95
#
_cell.length_a   1.000
_cell.length_b   1.000
_cell.length_c   1.000
_cell.angle_alpha   90.00
_cell.angle_beta   90.00
_cell.angle_gamma   90.00
#
_symmetry.space_group_name_H-M   'P 1'
#
loop_
_entity.id
_entity.type
_entity.pdbx_description
1 polymer ?
#
loop_
_entity_poly.entity_id
_entity_poly.type
_entity_poly.pdbx_seq_one_letter_code
_entity_poly.pdbx_strand_id
1 'polypeptide(L)'
;AVCRRGGASATFDRLNKYFTILNMPVVSSQYWNSVHGMRPGEATEDAEGLQTMRMLGRNMAWLLKGVKREERPEPELRVMTNFIR
;
A
#
# COMPACT_ATOMS: atom_id res chain seq x y z
N ALA A 1 -0.80 1.60 7.44
CA ALA A 1 -1.71 2.29 8.36
C ALA A 1 -1.29 2.04 9.80
N VAL A 2 -1.55 3.00 10.66
CA VAL A 2 -1.34 2.85 12.11
C VAL A 2 -2.69 2.94 12.79
N CYS A 3 -3.00 2.02 13.67
CA CYS A 3 -4.26 2.05 14.38
C CYS A 3 -4.16 1.55 15.83
N ARG A 4 -5.09 2.03 16.62
CA ARG A 4 -5.25 1.62 18.01
C ARG A 4 -6.01 0.29 18.15
N ARG A 5 -6.97 0.05 17.26
CA ARG A 5 -7.87 -1.12 17.28
C ARG A 5 -8.17 -1.60 15.85
N GLY A 6 -9.42 -1.86 15.54
CA GLY A 6 -9.86 -2.48 14.28
C GLY A 6 -9.97 -1.56 13.05
N GLY A 7 -9.59 -0.30 13.12
CA GLY A 7 -9.74 0.63 11.99
C GLY A 7 -8.68 0.52 10.89
N ALA A 8 -7.63 -0.26 11.09
CA ALA A 8 -6.51 -0.35 10.16
C ALA A 8 -6.92 -0.91 8.80
N SER A 9 -7.71 -1.99 8.77
CA SER A 9 -8.13 -2.64 7.53
C SER A 9 -8.94 -1.69 6.64
N ALA A 10 -9.92 -0.99 7.21
CA ALA A 10 -10.73 -0.03 6.46
C ALA A 10 -9.91 1.15 5.94
N THR A 11 -8.96 1.66 6.73
CA THR A 11 -8.05 2.71 6.31
C THR A 11 -7.13 2.25 5.19
N PHE A 12 -6.55 1.07 5.33
CA PHE A 12 -5.70 0.44 4.33
C PHE A 12 -6.42 0.26 2.99
N ASP A 13 -7.65 -0.25 3.00
CA ASP A 13 -8.45 -0.44 1.79
C ASP A 13 -8.76 0.90 1.10
N ARG A 14 -9.09 1.93 1.86
CA ARG A 14 -9.36 3.26 1.32
C ARG A 14 -8.13 3.89 0.69
N LEU A 15 -6.98 3.81 1.33
CA LEU A 15 -5.73 4.34 0.80
C LEU A 15 -5.32 3.62 -0.50
N ASN A 16 -5.48 2.31 -0.57
CA ASN A 16 -5.19 1.54 -1.77
C ASN A 16 -6.05 1.93 -2.97
N LYS A 17 -7.29 2.36 -2.75
CA LYS A 17 -8.15 2.85 -3.83
C LYS A 17 -7.58 4.10 -4.50
N TYR A 18 -6.98 5.01 -3.75
CA TYR A 18 -6.34 6.20 -4.32
C TYR A 18 -5.16 5.82 -5.22
N PHE A 19 -4.33 4.90 -4.79
CA PHE A 19 -3.21 4.44 -5.59
C PHE A 19 -3.68 3.73 -6.86
N THR A 20 -4.68 2.88 -6.74
CA THR A 20 -5.21 2.08 -7.86
C THR A 20 -5.86 2.97 -8.92
N ILE A 21 -6.68 3.96 -8.54
CA ILE A 21 -7.32 4.85 -9.51
C ILE A 21 -6.32 5.75 -10.24
N LEU A 22 -5.17 6.01 -9.64
CA LEU A 22 -4.10 6.81 -10.23
C LEU A 22 -3.10 5.97 -11.05
N ASN A 23 -3.44 4.71 -11.35
CA ASN A 23 -2.57 3.81 -12.11
C ASN A 23 -1.20 3.63 -11.44
N MET A 24 -1.17 3.58 -10.11
CA MET A 24 0.05 3.39 -9.32
C MET A 24 0.17 1.95 -8.87
N PRO A 25 1.30 1.27 -9.15
CA PRO A 25 1.59 -0.03 -8.55
C PRO A 25 1.64 0.06 -7.02
N VAL A 26 1.00 -0.88 -6.35
CA VAL A 26 1.00 -0.95 -4.89
C VAL A 26 2.00 -2.00 -4.44
N VAL A 27 2.95 -1.58 -3.63
CA VAL A 27 3.94 -2.48 -3.04
C VAL A 27 3.32 -3.20 -1.87
N SER A 28 3.41 -4.51 -1.86
CA SER A 28 2.97 -5.36 -0.76
C SER A 28 4.12 -5.77 0.16
N SER A 29 3.77 -6.30 1.31
CA SER A 29 4.67 -6.95 2.26
C SER A 29 4.27 -8.41 2.45
N GLN A 30 4.55 -8.99 3.61
CA GLN A 30 4.14 -10.36 3.96
C GLN A 30 2.75 -10.42 4.59
N TYR A 31 2.20 -9.27 4.97
CA TYR A 31 0.87 -9.13 5.57
C TYR A 31 0.30 -7.76 5.23
N TRP A 32 -0.87 -7.42 5.71
CA TRP A 32 -1.43 -6.09 5.50
C TRP A 32 -0.59 -5.03 6.18
N ASN A 33 -0.33 -3.96 5.45
CA ASN A 33 0.60 -2.90 5.86
C ASN A 33 0.02 -2.05 6.99
N SER A 34 0.08 -2.57 8.19
CA SER A 34 -0.40 -1.89 9.39
C SER A 34 0.50 -2.15 10.59
N VAL A 35 0.49 -1.21 11.51
CA VAL A 35 1.18 -1.27 12.80
C VAL A 35 0.16 -0.88 13.87
N HIS A 36 0.20 -1.52 15.01
CA HIS A 36 -0.73 -1.27 16.11
C HIS A 36 -0.03 -0.61 17.29
N GLY A 37 -0.72 0.31 17.92
CA GLY A 37 -0.28 0.95 19.14
C GLY A 37 -1.39 1.83 19.69
N MET A 38 -1.54 1.86 21.00
CA MET A 38 -2.57 2.62 21.70
C MET A 38 -2.00 3.85 22.41
N ARG A 39 -0.84 3.72 23.02
CA ARG A 39 -0.14 4.76 23.75
C ARG A 39 1.11 5.20 23.01
N PRO A 40 1.65 6.37 23.31
CA PRO A 40 2.94 6.79 22.75
C PRO A 40 4.01 5.73 22.95
N GLY A 41 4.71 5.37 21.87
CA GLY A 41 5.79 4.39 21.87
C GLY A 41 5.37 2.93 21.64
N GLU A 42 4.12 2.54 21.89
CA GLU A 42 3.68 1.14 21.73
C GLU A 42 3.80 0.60 20.30
N ALA A 43 3.69 1.46 19.30
CA ALA A 43 3.87 1.03 17.90
C ALA A 43 5.27 0.42 17.66
N THR A 44 6.26 0.80 18.43
CA THR A 44 7.63 0.22 18.36
C THR A 44 7.74 -1.13 19.05
N GLU A 45 6.72 -1.53 19.80
CA GLU A 45 6.63 -2.83 20.48
C GLU A 45 5.85 -3.86 19.65
N ASP A 46 5.17 -3.44 18.60
CA ASP A 46 4.45 -4.32 17.67
C ASP A 46 5.44 -5.04 16.74
N ALA A 47 5.94 -6.18 17.19
CA ALA A 47 6.94 -6.96 16.48
C ALA A 47 6.48 -7.39 15.07
N GLU A 48 5.20 -7.79 14.93
CA GLU A 48 4.60 -8.19 13.65
C GLU A 48 4.46 -6.99 12.72
N GLY A 49 3.94 -5.87 13.22
CA GLY A 49 3.83 -4.64 12.43
C GLY A 49 5.18 -4.12 11.96
N LEU A 50 6.19 -4.13 12.82
CA LEU A 50 7.56 -3.74 12.47
C LEU A 50 8.18 -4.68 11.44
N GLN A 51 7.95 -5.99 11.54
CA GLN A 51 8.39 -6.95 10.53
C GLN A 51 7.73 -6.66 9.18
N THR A 52 6.43 -6.42 9.18
CA THR A 52 5.65 -6.06 8.00
C THR A 52 6.21 -4.80 7.33
N MET A 53 6.54 -3.76 8.12
CA MET A 53 7.12 -2.52 7.60
C MET A 53 8.54 -2.72 7.03
N ARG A 54 9.37 -3.54 7.67
CA ARG A 54 10.69 -3.86 7.12
C ARG A 54 10.58 -4.57 5.78
N MET A 55 9.67 -5.53 5.66
CA MET A 55 9.43 -6.25 4.39
C MET A 55 8.86 -5.34 3.32
N LEU A 56 7.94 -4.45 3.68
CA LEU A 56 7.45 -3.43 2.76
C LEU A 56 8.59 -2.58 2.20
N GLY A 57 9.48 -2.09 3.07
CA GLY A 57 10.62 -1.29 2.65
C GLY A 57 11.58 -2.06 1.73
N ARG A 58 11.86 -3.33 2.03
CA ARG A 58 12.70 -4.19 1.17
C ARG A 58 12.07 -4.46 -0.19
N ASN A 59 10.78 -4.77 -0.22
CA ASN A 59 10.05 -5.00 -1.47
C ASN A 59 9.99 -3.72 -2.31
N MET A 60 9.78 -2.57 -1.68
CA MET A 60 9.79 -1.28 -2.37
C MET A 60 11.17 -0.98 -2.98
N ALA A 61 12.24 -1.17 -2.24
CA ALA A 61 13.59 -0.99 -2.75
C ALA A 61 13.92 -1.93 -3.92
N TRP A 62 13.49 -3.19 -3.83
CA TRP A 62 13.66 -4.17 -4.89
C TRP A 62 12.89 -3.76 -6.17
N LEU A 63 11.63 -3.39 -6.05
CA LEU A 63 10.82 -2.94 -7.17
C LEU A 63 11.36 -1.66 -7.81
N LEU A 64 11.78 -0.68 -7.02
CA LEU A 64 12.37 0.56 -7.52
C LEU A 64 13.64 0.30 -8.35
N LYS A 65 14.45 -0.67 -7.95
CA LYS A 65 15.63 -1.08 -8.74
C LYS A 65 15.25 -1.74 -10.06
N GLY A 66 14.16 -2.52 -10.08
CA GLY A 66 13.64 -3.17 -11.30
C GLY A 66 13.00 -2.19 -12.27
N VAL A 67 12.14 -1.32 -11.77
CA VAL A 67 11.39 -0.34 -12.57
C VAL A 67 12.30 0.64 -13.33
N LYS A 68 13.46 0.97 -12.81
CA LYS A 68 14.43 1.85 -13.49
C LYS A 68 15.00 1.29 -14.80
N ARG A 69 14.82 0.01 -15.08
CA ARG A 69 15.39 -0.66 -16.27
C ARG A 69 14.41 -0.76 -17.42
N GLU A 70 13.14 -0.53 -17.18
CA GLU A 70 12.06 -0.68 -18.15
C GLU A 70 11.28 0.60 -18.28
N GLU A 71 10.84 0.89 -19.51
CA GLU A 71 9.90 1.97 -19.74
C GLU A 71 8.52 1.60 -19.21
N ARG A 72 7.85 2.57 -18.62
CA ARG A 72 6.48 2.38 -18.18
C ARG A 72 5.56 2.26 -19.40
N PRO A 73 4.62 1.30 -19.41
CA PRO A 73 3.62 1.23 -20.47
C PRO A 73 2.85 2.54 -20.61
N GLU A 74 2.68 2.99 -21.85
CA GLU A 74 1.87 4.17 -22.14
C GLU A 74 0.40 3.92 -21.79
N PRO A 75 -0.26 4.87 -21.13
CA PRO A 75 -1.67 4.72 -20.84
C PRO A 75 -2.51 4.84 -22.13
N GLU A 76 -3.53 4.00 -22.23
CA GLU A 76 -4.52 4.12 -23.28
C GLU A 76 -5.47 5.30 -23.08
N LEU A 77 -6.10 5.75 -24.14
CA LEU A 77 -7.21 6.70 -24.05
C LEU A 77 -8.34 6.09 -23.23
N ARG A 78 -8.81 6.83 -22.25
CA ARG A 78 -9.83 6.34 -21.34
C ARG A 78 -11.16 6.16 -22.05
N VAL A 79 -11.68 4.96 -22.03
CA VAL A 79 -13.06 4.64 -22.42
C VAL A 79 -13.91 4.54 -21.17
N MET A 80 -15.01 5.24 -21.14
CA MET A 80 -15.94 5.21 -19.99
C MET A 80 -17.12 4.29 -20.28
N THR A 81 -17.35 3.38 -19.35
CA THR A 81 -18.57 2.56 -19.37
C THR A 81 -19.75 3.42 -18.96
N ASN A 82 -20.74 3.53 -19.84
CA ASN A 82 -22.00 4.21 -19.56
C ASN A 82 -23.13 3.53 -20.31
N PHE A 83 -23.98 2.81 -19.59
CA PHE A 83 -25.16 2.13 -20.13
C PHE A 83 -26.47 2.85 -19.82
N ILE A 84 -26.43 4.04 -19.28
CA ILE A 84 -27.59 4.88 -19.04
C ILE A 84 -28.02 5.47 -20.39
N ARG A 85 -29.21 5.11 -20.82
CA ARG A 85 -29.79 5.50 -22.11
C ARG A 85 -31.03 6.38 -21.91
#